data_1b45f9cf360c62eea25162182ce31906
#
_entry.id   1b45f9cf360c62eea25162182ce31906
#
_cell.length_a   1.000
_cell.length_b   1.000
_cell.length_c   1.000
_cell.angle_alpha   90.00
_cell.angle_beta   90.00
_cell.angle_gamma   90.00
#
_symmetry.space_group_name_H-M   'P 1'
#
loop_
_entity.id
_entity.type
_entity.pdbx_description
1 polymer ?
#
loop_
_entity_poly.entity_id
_entity_poly.type
_entity_poly.pdbx_seq_one_letter_code
_entity_poly.pdbx_strand_id
1 'polypeptide(L)'
;MKPEALQRAISEDNATGRLPIAIVANAGTTNTGAIDPLQALGEIAAENSIWFHVDGAYGLPGILDEQVSHLFKGLDLAESVIVDPHKWLGASVGVAATFVRDRQILYRAFTQEPADYLEGSVEHVDTSRSAIEHSLDDFGIPYFDFGVELSSPCRGVVVWAL
;
A
#
# COMPACT_ATOMS: atom_id res chain seq x y z
N MET A 1 16.14 -8.42 -5.04
CA MET A 1 17.12 -7.75 -4.11
C MET A 1 17.87 -8.84 -3.33
N LYS A 2 19.15 -8.61 -2.95
CA LYS A 2 19.90 -9.54 -2.09
C LYS A 2 19.89 -9.01 -0.65
N PRO A 3 19.40 -9.78 0.34
CA PRO A 3 19.28 -9.32 1.74
C PRO A 3 20.60 -8.81 2.33
N GLU A 4 21.71 -9.52 2.07
CA GLU A 4 23.02 -9.14 2.60
C GLU A 4 23.54 -7.82 2.01
N ALA A 5 23.17 -7.54 0.75
CA ALA A 5 23.52 -6.25 0.12
C ALA A 5 22.69 -5.11 0.71
N LEU A 6 21.41 -5.36 1.02
CA LEU A 6 20.54 -4.39 1.69
C LEU A 6 21.08 -4.07 3.09
N GLN A 7 21.42 -5.06 3.90
CA GLN A 7 21.98 -4.85 5.25
C GLN A 7 23.27 -4.01 5.22
N ARG A 8 24.15 -4.29 4.26
CA ARG A 8 25.36 -3.47 4.09
C ARG A 8 25.03 -2.04 3.73
N ALA A 9 24.12 -1.80 2.78
CA ALA A 9 23.72 -0.46 2.37
C ALA A 9 23.12 0.34 3.54
N ILE A 10 22.24 -0.28 4.33
CA ILE A 10 21.66 0.34 5.55
C ILE A 10 22.77 0.73 6.53
N SER A 11 23.74 -0.18 6.75
CA SER A 11 24.85 0.06 7.67
C SER A 11 25.74 1.22 7.20
N GLU A 12 26.05 1.30 5.90
CA GLU A 12 26.85 2.36 5.28
C GLU A 12 26.12 3.71 5.34
N ASP A 13 24.81 3.74 5.09
CA ASP A 13 24.01 4.94 5.17
C ASP A 13 23.97 5.48 6.62
N ASN A 14 23.68 4.61 7.58
CA ASN A 14 23.68 4.98 9.00
C ASN A 14 25.05 5.51 9.47
N ALA A 15 26.15 4.90 9.04
CA ALA A 15 27.50 5.35 9.38
C ALA A 15 27.84 6.75 8.82
N THR A 16 27.16 7.16 7.75
CA THR A 16 27.33 8.50 7.13
C THR A 16 26.25 9.51 7.56
N GLY A 17 25.37 9.14 8.49
CA GLY A 17 24.28 9.98 9.00
C GLY A 17 23.09 10.12 8.03
N ARG A 18 23.01 9.24 7.02
CA ARG A 18 21.82 9.13 6.16
C ARG A 18 20.80 8.19 6.82
N LEU A 19 19.53 8.54 6.71
CA LEU A 19 18.44 7.75 7.27
C LEU A 19 17.68 7.05 6.14
N PRO A 20 17.79 5.72 5.98
CA PRO A 20 16.91 4.98 5.07
C PRO A 20 15.47 5.05 5.56
N ILE A 21 14.53 5.46 4.71
CA ILE A 21 13.12 5.65 5.08
C ILE A 21 12.20 4.57 4.54
N ALA A 22 12.57 3.92 3.43
CA ALA A 22 11.77 2.88 2.81
C ALA A 22 12.61 1.84 2.08
N ILE A 23 12.13 0.60 2.10
CA ILE A 23 12.60 -0.51 1.28
C ILE A 23 11.47 -0.87 0.33
N VAL A 24 11.75 -0.91 -0.98
CA VAL A 24 10.79 -1.33 -2.00
C VAL A 24 11.22 -2.67 -2.58
N ALA A 25 10.43 -3.72 -2.35
CA ALA A 25 10.65 -5.04 -2.91
C ALA A 25 9.67 -5.31 -4.06
N ASN A 26 10.07 -6.12 -5.03
CA ASN A 26 9.22 -6.51 -6.15
C ASN A 26 8.55 -7.87 -5.88
N ALA A 27 7.25 -7.94 -6.17
CA ALA A 27 6.46 -9.17 -6.14
C ALA A 27 5.99 -9.53 -7.56
N GLY A 28 6.96 -9.93 -8.39
CA GLY A 28 6.75 -10.29 -9.79
C GLY A 28 6.98 -9.13 -10.76
N THR A 29 8.26 -8.96 -11.14
CA THR A 29 8.67 -7.91 -12.09
C THR A 29 8.08 -8.11 -13.47
N THR A 30 7.78 -7.03 -14.18
CA THR A 30 7.15 -7.05 -15.52
C THR A 30 7.92 -7.87 -16.54
N ASN A 31 9.26 -7.79 -16.55
CA ASN A 31 10.07 -8.45 -17.60
C ASN A 31 10.33 -9.92 -17.33
N THR A 32 10.47 -10.32 -16.09
CA THR A 32 10.97 -11.67 -15.74
C THR A 32 10.07 -12.41 -14.75
N GLY A 33 9.06 -11.74 -14.18
CA GLY A 33 8.23 -12.30 -13.11
C GLY A 33 9.00 -12.54 -11.79
N ALA A 34 10.22 -12.02 -11.65
CA ALA A 34 11.05 -12.26 -10.48
C ALA A 34 10.41 -11.69 -9.22
N ILE A 35 10.41 -12.48 -8.16
CA ILE A 35 9.93 -12.10 -6.83
C ILE A 35 11.14 -11.97 -5.91
N ASP A 36 11.22 -10.87 -5.20
CA ASP A 36 12.24 -10.64 -4.18
C ASP A 36 11.99 -11.53 -2.94
N PRO A 37 12.99 -11.85 -2.12
CA PRO A 37 12.82 -12.63 -0.90
C PRO A 37 12.11 -11.81 0.19
N LEU A 38 10.78 -11.64 0.03
CA LEU A 38 9.95 -10.71 0.81
C LEU A 38 10.09 -10.92 2.33
N GLN A 39 10.14 -12.20 2.77
CA GLN A 39 10.29 -12.52 4.20
C GLN A 39 11.57 -11.89 4.79
N ALA A 40 12.72 -12.15 4.14
CA ALA A 40 14.00 -11.65 4.64
C ALA A 40 14.10 -10.13 4.57
N LEU A 41 13.55 -9.51 3.51
CA LEU A 41 13.55 -8.05 3.36
C LEU A 41 12.61 -7.37 4.36
N GLY A 42 11.45 -7.96 4.64
CA GLY A 42 10.50 -7.45 5.63
C GLY A 42 11.06 -7.55 7.07
N GLU A 43 11.75 -8.63 7.39
CA GLU A 43 12.45 -8.79 8.67
C GLU A 43 13.53 -7.70 8.86
N ILE A 44 14.36 -7.45 7.83
CA ILE A 44 15.37 -6.38 7.85
C ILE A 44 14.71 -5.01 8.01
N ALA A 45 13.59 -4.75 7.33
CA ALA A 45 12.86 -3.51 7.44
C ALA A 45 12.34 -3.29 8.87
N ALA A 46 11.74 -4.32 9.47
CA ALA A 46 11.22 -4.27 10.84
C ALA A 46 12.33 -4.03 11.88
N GLU A 47 13.47 -4.75 11.76
CA GLU A 47 14.62 -4.60 12.64
C GLU A 47 15.21 -3.18 12.64
N ASN A 48 15.12 -2.48 11.50
CA ASN A 48 15.67 -1.13 11.31
C ASN A 48 14.61 -0.03 11.38
N SER A 49 13.33 -0.36 11.65
CA SER A 49 12.21 0.59 11.65
C SER A 49 12.07 1.36 10.32
N ILE A 50 12.28 0.67 9.20
CA ILE A 50 12.19 1.21 7.85
C ILE A 50 10.85 0.76 7.25
N TRP A 51 10.16 1.66 6.53
CA TRP A 51 8.92 1.33 5.81
C TRP A 51 9.15 0.24 4.78
N PHE A 52 8.36 -0.83 4.82
CA PHE A 52 8.44 -1.91 3.85
C PHE A 52 7.29 -1.81 2.85
N HIS A 53 7.62 -1.50 1.59
CA HIS A 53 6.67 -1.47 0.47
C HIS A 53 6.91 -2.64 -0.46
N VAL A 54 5.84 -3.27 -0.93
CA VAL A 54 5.91 -4.32 -1.95
C VAL A 54 5.24 -3.84 -3.24
N ASP A 55 6.05 -3.71 -4.28
CA ASP A 55 5.59 -3.46 -5.64
C ASP A 55 5.13 -4.78 -6.27
N GLY A 56 3.83 -5.00 -6.22
CA GLY A 56 3.15 -6.13 -6.85
C GLY A 56 2.33 -5.73 -8.07
N ALA A 57 2.56 -4.53 -8.62
CA ALA A 57 1.76 -3.94 -9.70
C ALA A 57 1.53 -4.90 -10.87
N TYR A 58 2.51 -5.74 -11.20
CA TYR A 58 2.37 -6.73 -12.26
C TYR A 58 2.07 -8.13 -11.73
N GLY A 59 2.95 -8.70 -10.90
CA GLY A 59 2.96 -10.13 -10.60
C GLY A 59 2.21 -10.55 -9.35
N LEU A 60 1.75 -9.63 -8.50
CA LEU A 60 1.07 -9.98 -7.24
C LEU A 60 -0.15 -10.90 -7.41
N PRO A 61 -0.97 -10.81 -8.49
CA PRO A 61 -2.05 -11.76 -8.70
C PRO A 61 -1.64 -13.23 -8.75
N GLY A 62 -0.36 -13.51 -9.01
CA GLY A 62 0.21 -14.87 -8.91
C GLY A 62 0.06 -15.50 -7.52
N ILE A 63 -0.15 -14.73 -6.46
CA ILE A 63 -0.42 -15.27 -5.12
C ILE A 63 -1.68 -16.15 -5.06
N LEU A 64 -2.60 -15.97 -6.01
CA LEU A 64 -3.83 -16.76 -6.13
C LEU A 64 -3.59 -18.15 -6.72
N ASP A 65 -2.43 -18.38 -7.33
CA ASP A 65 -2.04 -19.69 -7.89
C ASP A 65 -1.29 -20.51 -6.85
N GLU A 66 -1.84 -21.67 -6.49
CA GLU A 66 -1.27 -22.58 -5.50
C GLU A 66 0.16 -23.03 -5.83
N GLN A 67 0.54 -23.08 -7.11
CA GLN A 67 1.87 -23.52 -7.53
C GLN A 67 2.95 -22.49 -7.19
N VAL A 68 2.62 -21.20 -7.18
CA VAL A 68 3.59 -20.11 -6.98
C VAL A 68 3.31 -19.24 -5.75
N SER A 69 2.17 -19.43 -5.08
CA SER A 69 1.78 -18.63 -3.90
C SER A 69 2.84 -18.64 -2.80
N HIS A 70 3.58 -19.74 -2.64
CA HIS A 70 4.66 -19.87 -1.66
C HIS A 70 5.80 -18.86 -1.87
N LEU A 71 5.98 -18.32 -3.08
CA LEU A 71 7.01 -17.33 -3.42
C LEU A 71 6.70 -15.95 -2.80
N PHE A 72 5.44 -15.70 -2.43
CA PHE A 72 4.99 -14.45 -1.82
C PHE A 72 5.05 -14.46 -0.28
N LYS A 73 5.68 -15.49 0.32
CA LYS A 73 5.87 -15.57 1.76
C LYS A 73 6.57 -14.31 2.28
N GLY A 74 6.02 -13.69 3.33
CA GLY A 74 6.50 -12.42 3.88
C GLY A 74 5.79 -11.18 3.33
N LEU A 75 4.83 -11.34 2.41
CA LEU A 75 3.98 -10.23 1.97
C LEU A 75 3.22 -9.58 3.14
N ASP A 76 2.85 -10.37 4.12
CA ASP A 76 2.18 -9.95 5.35
C ASP A 76 3.05 -9.05 6.25
N LEU A 77 4.35 -8.92 5.99
CA LEU A 77 5.24 -7.98 6.67
C LEU A 77 5.21 -6.57 6.06
N ALA A 78 4.62 -6.40 4.86
CA ALA A 78 4.59 -5.12 4.19
C ALA A 78 3.68 -4.10 4.90
N GLU A 79 4.14 -2.85 5.00
CA GLU A 79 3.35 -1.71 5.44
C GLU A 79 2.42 -1.21 4.33
N SER A 80 2.85 -1.35 3.08
CA SER A 80 2.03 -1.04 1.92
C SER A 80 2.34 -1.95 0.74
N VAL A 81 1.32 -2.18 -0.09
CA VAL A 81 1.38 -3.04 -1.28
C VAL A 81 0.63 -2.37 -2.42
N ILE A 82 1.17 -2.42 -3.63
CA ILE A 82 0.46 -1.99 -4.84
C ILE A 82 0.14 -3.19 -5.74
N VAL A 83 -1.02 -3.15 -6.38
CA VAL A 83 -1.42 -4.07 -7.45
C VAL A 83 -2.19 -3.30 -8.53
N ASP A 84 -1.98 -3.67 -9.79
CA ASP A 84 -2.71 -3.10 -10.91
C ASP A 84 -3.71 -4.13 -11.49
N PRO A 85 -5.00 -4.07 -11.09
CA PRO A 85 -6.01 -4.98 -11.59
C PRO A 85 -6.18 -4.94 -13.11
N HIS A 86 -5.84 -3.83 -13.77
CA HIS A 86 -5.87 -3.71 -15.23
C HIS A 86 -4.75 -4.49 -15.95
N LYS A 87 -3.83 -5.12 -15.22
CA LYS A 87 -2.82 -6.02 -15.79
C LYS A 87 -3.33 -7.46 -15.78
N TRP A 88 -2.95 -8.27 -14.83
CA TRP A 88 -3.31 -9.70 -14.84
C TRP A 88 -4.76 -10.01 -14.49
N LEU A 89 -5.43 -9.18 -13.68
CA LEU A 89 -6.83 -9.42 -13.35
C LEU A 89 -7.78 -9.03 -14.46
N GLY A 90 -7.30 -8.42 -15.56
CA GLY A 90 -8.10 -8.14 -16.75
C GLY A 90 -9.10 -6.98 -16.61
N ALA A 91 -9.00 -6.17 -15.56
CA ALA A 91 -9.80 -4.96 -15.44
C ALA A 91 -9.50 -3.97 -16.57
N SER A 92 -10.45 -3.07 -16.88
CA SER A 92 -10.20 -2.01 -17.86
C SER A 92 -9.05 -1.10 -17.41
N VAL A 93 -8.32 -0.55 -18.38
CA VAL A 93 -7.15 0.30 -18.15
C VAL A 93 -7.47 1.49 -17.23
N GLY A 94 -6.53 1.82 -16.33
CA GLY A 94 -6.66 2.96 -15.43
C GLY A 94 -7.06 2.57 -13.99
N VAL A 95 -7.01 1.28 -13.66
CA VAL A 95 -7.27 0.80 -12.29
C VAL A 95 -5.98 0.30 -11.65
N ALA A 96 -5.57 0.98 -10.58
CA ALA A 96 -4.53 0.54 -9.65
C ALA A 96 -5.09 0.58 -8.22
N ALA A 97 -4.57 -0.27 -7.35
CA ALA A 97 -4.95 -0.30 -5.95
C ALA A 97 -3.70 -0.29 -5.07
N THR A 98 -3.71 0.58 -4.07
CA THR A 98 -2.70 0.60 -3.01
C THR A 98 -3.36 0.16 -1.71
N PHE A 99 -2.82 -0.85 -1.10
CA PHE A 99 -3.21 -1.33 0.22
C PHE A 99 -2.21 -0.81 1.24
N VAL A 100 -2.69 -0.29 2.34
CA VAL A 100 -1.87 0.21 3.45
C VAL A 100 -2.34 -0.48 4.72
N ARG A 101 -1.41 -0.95 5.54
CA ARG A 101 -1.71 -1.68 6.77
C ARG A 101 -2.53 -0.84 7.75
N ASP A 102 -2.11 0.40 7.96
CA ASP A 102 -2.81 1.36 8.81
C ASP A 102 -3.36 2.52 7.97
N ARG A 103 -4.69 2.52 7.77
CA ARG A 103 -5.38 3.58 7.03
C ARG A 103 -5.17 4.98 7.61
N GLN A 104 -4.91 5.09 8.93
CA GLN A 104 -4.66 6.37 9.57
C GLN A 104 -3.42 7.09 9.02
N ILE A 105 -2.49 6.34 8.45
CA ILE A 105 -1.32 6.91 7.79
C ILE A 105 -1.73 7.66 6.53
N LEU A 106 -2.63 7.09 5.71
CA LEU A 106 -3.17 7.78 4.53
C LEU A 106 -3.95 9.04 4.95
N TYR A 107 -4.83 8.91 5.94
CA TYR A 107 -5.56 10.04 6.47
C TYR A 107 -4.62 11.17 6.90
N ARG A 108 -3.63 10.90 7.74
CA ARG A 108 -2.64 11.92 8.18
C ARG A 108 -1.82 12.50 7.04
N ALA A 109 -1.56 11.72 5.96
CA ALA A 109 -0.75 12.15 4.84
C ALA A 109 -1.51 13.03 3.84
N PHE A 110 -2.82 12.83 3.68
CA PHE A 110 -3.61 13.42 2.61
C PHE A 110 -4.70 14.37 3.09
N THR A 111 -5.17 14.26 4.35
CA THR A 111 -6.17 15.19 4.88
C THR A 111 -5.62 16.62 4.85
N GLN A 112 -6.40 17.51 4.26
CA GLN A 112 -6.14 18.94 4.22
C GLN A 112 -7.20 19.65 5.09
N GLU A 113 -6.94 20.91 5.47
CA GLU A 113 -8.00 21.74 6.05
C GLU A 113 -9.13 21.85 5.04
N PRO A 114 -10.40 21.65 5.49
CA PRO A 114 -11.55 21.74 4.59
C PRO A 114 -11.58 23.11 3.90
N ALA A 115 -11.76 23.13 2.60
CA ALA A 115 -12.02 24.36 1.90
C ALA A 115 -13.43 24.87 2.27
N ASP A 116 -13.61 26.19 2.37
CA ASP A 116 -14.87 26.83 2.84
C ASP A 116 -16.13 26.31 2.13
N TYR A 117 -16.02 25.92 0.85
CA TYR A 117 -17.15 25.37 0.09
C TYR A 117 -17.53 23.91 0.45
N LEU A 118 -16.70 23.25 1.23
CA LEU A 118 -16.94 21.90 1.77
C LEU A 118 -17.52 21.94 3.19
N GLU A 119 -17.60 23.13 3.80
CA GLU A 119 -18.21 23.28 5.13
C GLU A 119 -19.66 22.75 5.11
N GLY A 120 -19.94 21.85 6.05
CA GLY A 120 -21.25 21.21 6.18
C GLY A 120 -21.44 19.93 5.34
N SER A 121 -20.51 19.60 4.44
CA SER A 121 -20.50 18.29 3.75
C SER A 121 -19.70 17.22 4.50
N VAL A 122 -18.90 17.63 5.46
CA VAL A 122 -18.03 16.75 6.26
C VAL A 122 -18.13 17.18 7.71
N GLU A 123 -18.88 16.47 8.53
CA GLU A 123 -18.72 16.58 9.98
C GLU A 123 -17.38 15.94 10.36
N HIS A 124 -16.65 16.55 11.30
CA HIS A 124 -15.40 16.00 11.82
C HIS A 124 -15.66 14.57 12.33
N VAL A 125 -15.20 13.60 11.58
CA VAL A 125 -15.26 12.21 12.02
C VAL A 125 -14.31 12.06 13.20
N ASP A 126 -14.84 11.69 14.35
CA ASP A 126 -14.03 11.34 15.51
C ASP A 126 -13.16 10.14 15.17
N THR A 127 -11.90 10.38 14.85
CA THR A 127 -10.92 9.35 14.47
C THR A 127 -10.55 8.40 15.61
N SER A 128 -11.04 8.68 16.86
CA SER A 128 -10.84 7.79 18.01
C SER A 128 -11.75 6.56 17.98
N ARG A 129 -12.81 6.57 17.15
CA ARG A 129 -13.73 5.43 17.01
C ARG A 129 -13.16 4.36 16.10
N SER A 130 -13.28 3.10 16.50
CA SER A 130 -12.90 1.96 15.66
C SER A 130 -13.83 1.89 14.43
N ALA A 131 -13.32 1.36 13.31
CA ALA A 131 -14.10 1.22 12.05
C ALA A 131 -15.37 0.39 12.17
N ILE A 132 -15.55 -0.34 13.28
CA ILE A 132 -16.69 -1.24 13.56
C ILE A 132 -17.86 -0.47 14.22
N GLU A 133 -17.61 0.72 14.78
CA GLU A 133 -18.61 1.51 15.53
C GLU A 133 -19.33 2.56 14.66
N HIS A 134 -19.01 2.67 13.37
CA HIS A 134 -19.72 3.58 12.47
C HIS A 134 -21.09 3.00 12.12
N SER A 135 -22.16 3.72 12.49
CA SER A 135 -23.52 3.40 12.08
C SER A 135 -23.73 3.77 10.60
N LEU A 136 -24.81 3.26 9.98
CA LEU A 136 -25.21 3.66 8.62
C LEU A 136 -25.59 5.13 8.51
N ASP A 137 -25.74 5.80 9.64
CA ASP A 137 -26.04 7.24 9.73
C ASP A 137 -24.76 8.11 9.69
N ASP A 138 -23.57 7.52 9.86
CA ASP A 138 -22.31 8.21 9.69
C ASP A 138 -21.98 8.26 8.19
N PHE A 139 -21.86 9.46 7.62
CA PHE A 139 -21.47 9.66 6.22
C PHE A 139 -20.07 9.11 5.87
N GLY A 140 -19.37 8.56 6.87
CA GLY A 140 -18.04 7.96 6.72
C GLY A 140 -16.94 9.00 6.51
N ILE A 141 -15.70 8.51 6.40
CA ILE A 141 -14.56 9.36 6.08
C ILE A 141 -14.59 9.65 4.58
N PRO A 142 -14.53 10.90 4.15
CA PRO A 142 -14.52 11.25 2.74
C PRO A 142 -13.39 10.57 2.00
N TYR A 143 -13.68 10.03 0.83
CA TYR A 143 -12.70 9.30 0.02
C TYR A 143 -11.46 10.14 -0.30
N PHE A 144 -11.62 11.46 -0.52
CA PHE A 144 -10.51 12.35 -0.84
C PHE A 144 -9.50 12.54 0.31
N ASP A 145 -9.86 12.21 1.55
CA ASP A 145 -8.93 12.25 2.68
C ASP A 145 -7.90 11.11 2.67
N PHE A 146 -8.05 10.14 1.78
CA PHE A 146 -7.13 9.02 1.64
C PHE A 146 -6.24 9.09 0.39
N GLY A 147 -6.28 10.16 -0.37
CA GLY A 147 -5.51 10.29 -1.60
C GLY A 147 -5.45 11.71 -2.15
N VAL A 148 -4.84 11.85 -3.32
CA VAL A 148 -4.62 13.16 -3.96
C VAL A 148 -5.79 13.66 -4.81
N GLU A 149 -6.79 12.80 -5.06
CA GLU A 149 -7.92 13.11 -5.95
C GLU A 149 -9.12 13.57 -5.13
N LEU A 150 -9.55 14.81 -5.28
CA LEU A 150 -10.77 15.34 -4.67
C LEU A 150 -12.02 14.66 -5.26
N SER A 151 -12.02 14.44 -6.58
CA SER A 151 -13.08 13.72 -7.29
C SER A 151 -12.45 12.57 -8.08
N SER A 152 -12.92 11.37 -7.85
CA SER A 152 -12.39 10.16 -8.48
C SER A 152 -13.52 9.28 -9.00
N PRO A 153 -13.35 8.64 -10.18
CA PRO A 153 -14.29 7.61 -10.62
C PRO A 153 -14.24 6.42 -9.66
N CYS A 154 -15.37 5.73 -9.49
CA CYS A 154 -15.46 4.55 -8.63
C CYS A 154 -14.78 3.33 -9.29
N ARG A 155 -13.45 3.33 -9.32
CA ARG A 155 -12.63 2.28 -9.97
C ARG A 155 -12.81 0.90 -9.32
N GLY A 156 -13.15 0.86 -8.03
CA GLY A 156 -13.39 -0.39 -7.30
C GLY A 156 -14.55 -1.22 -7.85
N VAL A 157 -15.60 -0.57 -8.39
CA VAL A 157 -16.74 -1.27 -9.01
C VAL A 157 -16.30 -2.10 -10.21
N VAL A 158 -15.35 -1.59 -11.01
CA VAL A 158 -14.83 -2.30 -12.18
C VAL A 158 -14.11 -3.59 -11.76
N VAL A 159 -13.36 -3.54 -10.66
CA VAL A 159 -12.65 -4.71 -10.13
C VAL A 159 -13.63 -5.69 -9.50
N TRP A 160 -14.65 -5.18 -8.78
CA TRP A 160 -15.66 -6.03 -8.15
C TRP A 160 -16.54 -6.80 -9.17
N ALA A 161 -16.73 -6.24 -10.37
CA ALA A 161 -17.56 -6.82 -11.41
C ALA A 161 -16.83 -7.86 -12.28
N LEU A 162 -15.54 -8.12 -12.07
CA LEU A 162 -14.74 -9.16 -12.72
C LEU A 162 -14.99 -10.53 -12.08
#